data_d6cbdc7e71edea39a911e80473b97acd
#
_entry.id   d6cbdc7e71edea39a911e80473b97acd
#
_cell.length_a   1.000
_cell.length_b   1.000
_cell.length_c   1.000
_cell.angle_alpha   90.00
_cell.angle_beta   90.00
_cell.angle_gamma   90.00
#
_symmetry.space_group_name_H-M   'P 1'
#
loop_
_entity.id
_entity.type
_entity.pdbx_description
1 polymer ?
#
loop_
_entity_poly.entity_id
_entity_poly.type
_entity_poly.pdbx_seq_one_letter_code
_entity_poly.pdbx_strand_id
1 'polypeptide(L)'
;MPVVMAAGSSGILLHEAIGHAFEADFIRTGDSIFTGKLGQQICHPSISIVDDGTLTGDAGMLRYDDEGIAGQRTVLVHEGKLNSFLYDRISAQHFGVKPTGNGRRESFRCLPLPRMRSTYMLPGEAREEDIIRSVKRGIYAESFTNGQVQIGAGDFTFFMKTGYLIEDGRLTRPLRDLNIIGNGPEALRRISMVGDNLKIDHSASMCGKEGQRVAVSQGLPTVLIDKLIVG
;
A
#
# COMPACT_ATOMS: atom_id res chain seq x y z
N MET A 1 -5.16 18.89 5.86
CA MET A 1 -6.43 18.63 6.56
C MET A 1 -6.61 17.14 6.77
N PRO A 2 -7.48 16.67 7.70
CA PRO A 2 -7.83 15.27 7.83
C PRO A 2 -8.43 14.70 6.54
N VAL A 3 -8.04 13.45 6.20
CA VAL A 3 -8.57 12.73 5.05
C VAL A 3 -8.97 11.32 5.50
N VAL A 4 -10.24 10.99 5.31
CA VAL A 4 -10.75 9.62 5.43
C VAL A 4 -10.63 8.97 4.07
N MET A 5 -9.83 7.92 3.96
CA MET A 5 -9.68 7.14 2.73
C MET A 5 -10.61 5.94 2.78
N ALA A 6 -11.52 5.83 1.84
CA ALA A 6 -12.51 4.74 1.77
C ALA A 6 -11.84 3.39 1.52
N ALA A 7 -12.48 2.33 1.98
CA ALA A 7 -12.01 0.96 1.75
C ALA A 7 -11.97 0.59 0.25
N GLY A 8 -10.99 -0.19 -0.16
CA GLY A 8 -10.85 -0.73 -1.52
C GLY A 8 -9.88 0.07 -2.38
N SER A 9 -10.35 0.93 -3.30
CA SER A 9 -9.52 1.67 -4.28
C SER A 9 -8.42 2.52 -3.62
N SER A 10 -8.62 2.94 -2.38
CA SER A 10 -7.62 3.64 -1.57
C SER A 10 -6.37 2.80 -1.25
N GLY A 11 -6.39 1.50 -1.54
CA GLY A 11 -5.21 0.62 -1.49
C GLY A 11 -4.04 1.12 -2.34
N ILE A 12 -4.29 2.01 -3.32
CA ILE A 12 -3.24 2.71 -4.07
C ILE A 12 -2.26 3.46 -3.14
N LEU A 13 -2.71 3.90 -1.97
CA LEU A 13 -1.83 4.48 -0.95
C LEU A 13 -0.73 3.50 -0.53
N LEU A 14 -1.11 2.23 -0.25
CA LEU A 14 -0.13 1.22 0.15
C LEU A 14 0.79 0.84 -1.00
N HIS A 15 0.25 0.70 -2.21
CA HIS A 15 1.02 0.32 -3.38
C HIS A 15 2.07 1.38 -3.71
N GLU A 16 1.65 2.62 -3.92
CA GLU A 16 2.51 3.69 -4.40
C GLU A 16 3.36 4.29 -3.27
N ALA A 17 2.73 4.68 -2.16
CA ALA A 17 3.42 5.44 -1.13
C ALA A 17 4.48 4.63 -0.36
N ILE A 18 4.32 3.30 -0.26
CA ILE A 18 5.20 2.46 0.55
C ILE A 18 5.53 1.10 -0.07
N GLY A 19 4.65 0.54 -0.91
CA GLY A 19 4.78 -0.83 -1.43
C GLY A 19 6.08 -1.05 -2.19
N HIS A 20 6.39 -0.18 -3.13
CA HIS A 20 7.66 -0.22 -3.85
C HIS A 20 8.88 -0.06 -2.95
N ALA A 21 8.76 0.69 -1.85
CA ALA A 21 9.84 0.85 -0.90
C ALA A 21 10.14 -0.40 -0.06
N PHE A 22 9.24 -1.41 -0.07
CA PHE A 22 9.48 -2.73 0.54
C PHE A 22 10.11 -3.75 -0.42
N GLU A 23 10.30 -3.43 -1.69
CA GLU A 23 10.96 -4.31 -2.66
C GLU A 23 12.46 -4.36 -2.37
N ALA A 24 12.99 -5.57 -2.16
CA ALA A 24 14.28 -5.78 -1.54
C ALA A 24 15.50 -5.42 -2.40
N ASP A 25 15.35 -5.24 -3.70
CA ASP A 25 16.39 -4.69 -4.56
C ASP A 25 16.69 -3.22 -4.21
N PHE A 26 15.69 -2.38 -3.98
CA PHE A 26 15.88 -1.01 -3.50
C PHE A 26 16.50 -0.95 -2.09
N ILE A 27 16.20 -1.95 -1.23
CA ILE A 27 16.85 -2.07 0.08
C ILE A 27 18.33 -2.43 -0.09
N ARG A 28 18.64 -3.34 -1.01
CA ARG A 28 19.99 -3.83 -1.30
C ARG A 28 20.88 -2.74 -1.89
N THR A 29 20.32 -1.85 -2.72
CA THR A 29 21.06 -0.71 -3.30
C THR A 29 21.11 0.51 -2.37
N GLY A 30 20.31 0.53 -1.31
CA GLY A 30 20.22 1.68 -0.40
C GLY A 30 19.27 2.79 -0.85
N ASP A 31 18.50 2.55 -1.91
CA ASP A 31 17.59 3.54 -2.52
C ASP A 31 16.23 3.64 -1.83
N SER A 32 15.91 2.70 -0.93
CA SER A 32 14.65 2.73 -0.19
C SER A 32 14.73 3.55 1.09
N ILE A 33 13.65 4.31 1.36
CA ILE A 33 13.42 5.00 2.63
C ILE A 33 13.38 4.06 3.85
N PHE A 34 13.22 2.74 3.64
CA PHE A 34 13.20 1.72 4.69
C PHE A 34 14.53 0.97 4.85
N THR A 35 15.56 1.34 4.12
CA THR A 35 16.91 0.76 4.28
C THR A 35 17.38 0.92 5.73
N GLY A 36 17.80 -0.20 6.34
CA GLY A 36 18.25 -0.24 7.73
C GLY A 36 17.15 -0.11 8.80
N LYS A 37 15.87 -0.16 8.43
CA LYS A 37 14.75 -0.01 9.38
C LYS A 37 14.05 -1.30 9.77
N LEU A 38 14.56 -2.45 9.36
CA LEU A 38 13.98 -3.74 9.75
C LEU A 38 13.90 -3.86 11.28
N GLY A 39 12.75 -4.28 11.81
CA GLY A 39 12.47 -4.37 13.25
C GLY A 39 12.11 -3.04 13.94
N GLN A 40 12.20 -1.90 13.24
CA GLN A 40 11.83 -0.60 13.79
C GLN A 40 10.33 -0.31 13.68
N GLN A 41 9.81 0.48 14.61
CA GLN A 41 8.45 1.02 14.56
C GLN A 41 8.38 2.08 13.45
N ILE A 42 7.57 1.84 12.41
CA ILE A 42 7.43 2.76 11.26
C ILE A 42 6.05 3.42 11.19
N CYS A 43 5.06 2.87 11.90
CA CYS A 43 3.70 3.43 11.98
C CYS A 43 3.02 3.02 13.31
N HIS A 44 1.73 3.35 13.45
CA HIS A 44 0.98 3.05 14.67
C HIS A 44 0.83 1.53 14.89
N PRO A 45 0.86 1.03 16.14
CA PRO A 45 0.75 -0.42 16.45
C PRO A 45 -0.53 -1.10 15.96
N SER A 46 -1.61 -0.36 15.72
CA SER A 46 -2.83 -0.92 15.11
C SER A 46 -2.69 -1.31 13.65
N ILE A 47 -1.56 -0.99 13.01
CA ILE A 47 -1.35 -1.19 11.57
C ILE A 47 -0.52 -2.44 11.33
N SER A 48 -1.09 -3.37 10.56
CA SER A 48 -0.36 -4.50 9.99
C SER A 48 -0.59 -4.54 8.48
N ILE A 49 0.47 -4.78 7.71
CA ILE A 49 0.45 -4.79 6.25
C ILE A 49 1.04 -6.09 5.75
N VAL A 50 0.40 -6.68 4.77
CA VAL A 50 0.82 -7.94 4.16
C VAL A 50 0.87 -7.81 2.64
N ASP A 51 1.72 -8.65 2.02
CA ASP A 51 1.66 -8.95 0.60
C ASP A 51 1.34 -10.45 0.43
N ASP A 52 0.26 -10.76 -0.28
CA ASP A 52 -0.31 -12.10 -0.30
C ASP A 52 -0.43 -12.63 -1.74
N GLY A 53 0.36 -13.65 -2.04
CA GLY A 53 0.31 -14.35 -3.32
C GLY A 53 -0.64 -15.54 -3.36
N THR A 54 -1.44 -15.77 -2.30
CA THR A 54 -2.28 -16.96 -2.16
C THR A 54 -3.79 -16.69 -2.31
N LEU A 55 -4.19 -15.43 -2.46
CA LEU A 55 -5.59 -15.03 -2.58
C LEU A 55 -6.20 -15.55 -3.87
N THR A 56 -7.05 -16.57 -3.77
CA THR A 56 -7.69 -17.21 -4.93
C THR A 56 -8.57 -16.23 -5.69
N GLY A 57 -8.39 -16.16 -6.99
CA GLY A 57 -9.16 -15.27 -7.88
C GLY A 57 -8.62 -13.85 -7.96
N ASP A 58 -7.53 -13.55 -7.30
CA ASP A 58 -6.90 -12.23 -7.32
C ASP A 58 -5.82 -12.13 -8.41
N ALA A 59 -5.62 -10.93 -8.97
CA ALA A 59 -4.64 -10.67 -10.03
C ALA A 59 -3.19 -10.89 -9.57
N GLY A 60 -2.90 -10.67 -8.30
CA GLY A 60 -1.60 -10.93 -7.68
C GLY A 60 -1.33 -12.40 -7.35
N MET A 61 -2.36 -13.27 -7.47
CA MET A 61 -2.23 -14.68 -7.14
C MET A 61 -1.41 -15.43 -8.20
N LEU A 62 -0.35 -16.08 -7.77
CA LEU A 62 0.45 -17.01 -8.57
C LEU A 62 0.85 -18.18 -7.68
N ARG A 63 0.66 -19.39 -8.17
CA ARG A 63 1.06 -20.60 -7.44
C ARG A 63 2.56 -20.64 -7.17
N TYR A 64 3.33 -20.21 -8.15
CA TYR A 64 4.78 -20.00 -8.07
C TYR A 64 5.10 -18.65 -8.73
N ASP A 65 6.13 -17.98 -8.26
CA ASP A 65 6.68 -16.81 -8.93
C ASP A 65 7.53 -17.22 -10.16
N ASP A 66 8.08 -16.25 -10.87
CA ASP A 66 8.90 -16.51 -12.07
C ASP A 66 10.30 -17.08 -11.76
N GLU A 67 10.62 -17.28 -10.49
CA GLU A 67 11.83 -17.94 -10.00
C GLU A 67 11.54 -19.34 -9.43
N GLY A 68 10.28 -19.82 -9.51
CA GLY A 68 9.84 -21.12 -9.01
C GLY A 68 9.62 -21.17 -7.49
N ILE A 69 9.52 -20.03 -6.82
CA ILE A 69 9.23 -19.95 -5.39
C ILE A 69 7.71 -19.92 -5.19
N ALA A 70 7.23 -20.76 -4.28
CA ALA A 70 5.80 -20.85 -3.98
C ALA A 70 5.24 -19.50 -3.49
N GLY A 71 4.04 -19.16 -3.99
CA GLY A 71 3.28 -18.01 -3.49
C GLY A 71 2.98 -18.17 -2.00
N GLN A 72 3.16 -17.11 -1.26
CA GLN A 72 2.95 -17.09 0.19
C GLN A 72 2.39 -15.75 0.64
N ARG A 73 1.95 -15.70 1.89
CA ARG A 73 1.54 -14.48 2.57
C ARG A 73 2.72 -13.96 3.39
N THR A 74 3.27 -12.83 2.99
CA THR A 74 4.40 -12.17 3.63
C THR A 74 3.91 -11.02 4.49
N VAL A 75 4.21 -11.05 5.79
CA VAL A 75 3.90 -9.94 6.71
C VAL A 75 5.01 -8.90 6.59
N LEU A 76 4.70 -7.77 5.96
CA LEU A 76 5.63 -6.65 5.75
C LEU A 76 5.73 -5.77 7.01
N VAL A 77 4.59 -5.43 7.59
CA VAL A 77 4.49 -4.68 8.84
C VAL A 77 3.61 -5.46 9.80
N HIS A 78 4.10 -5.66 11.01
CA HIS A 78 3.37 -6.32 12.09
C HIS A 78 3.26 -5.37 13.27
N GLU A 79 2.02 -5.01 13.63
CA GLU A 79 1.76 -4.08 14.74
C GLU A 79 2.65 -2.82 14.69
N GLY A 80 2.71 -2.21 13.49
CA GLY A 80 3.48 -1.01 13.23
C GLY A 80 4.98 -1.19 13.05
N LYS A 81 5.53 -2.38 13.33
CA LYS A 81 6.96 -2.69 13.16
C LYS A 81 7.24 -3.27 11.78
N LEU A 82 8.29 -2.78 11.13
CA LEU A 82 8.77 -3.34 9.86
C LEU A 82 9.32 -4.75 10.10
N ASN A 83 8.64 -5.75 9.53
CA ASN A 83 8.90 -7.16 9.79
C ASN A 83 9.67 -7.86 8.68
N SER A 84 9.42 -7.47 7.41
CA SER A 84 10.03 -8.11 6.24
C SER A 84 10.03 -7.18 5.04
N PHE A 85 10.75 -7.60 4.00
CA PHE A 85 10.71 -7.03 2.67
C PHE A 85 10.23 -8.08 1.67
N LEU A 86 10.00 -7.67 0.42
CA LEU A 86 9.66 -8.54 -0.70
C LEU A 86 10.96 -9.00 -1.37
N TYR A 87 11.31 -10.27 -1.18
CA TYR A 87 12.58 -10.82 -1.65
C TYR A 87 12.41 -11.70 -2.90
N ASP A 88 13.17 -11.35 -3.96
CA ASP A 88 13.57 -12.29 -5.00
C ASP A 88 14.74 -13.17 -4.53
N ARG A 89 15.22 -14.09 -5.37
CA ARG A 89 16.33 -14.98 -5.00
C ARG A 89 17.65 -14.21 -4.79
N ILE A 90 17.90 -13.20 -5.62
CA ILE A 90 19.15 -12.39 -5.54
C ILE A 90 19.18 -11.63 -4.23
N SER A 91 18.12 -10.89 -3.91
CA SER A 91 18.05 -10.13 -2.67
C SER A 91 17.99 -11.04 -1.44
N ALA A 92 17.27 -12.16 -1.51
CA ALA A 92 17.24 -13.15 -0.43
C ALA A 92 18.62 -13.71 -0.12
N GLN A 93 19.40 -14.05 -1.16
CA GLN A 93 20.78 -14.50 -0.99
C GLN A 93 21.66 -13.42 -0.38
N HIS A 94 21.53 -12.17 -0.84
CA HIS A 94 22.31 -11.03 -0.30
C HIS A 94 22.06 -10.82 1.20
N PHE A 95 20.82 -10.91 1.65
CA PHE A 95 20.43 -10.70 3.05
C PHE A 95 20.49 -11.97 3.92
N GLY A 96 20.80 -13.14 3.34
CA GLY A 96 20.83 -14.41 4.07
C GLY A 96 19.47 -14.88 4.57
N VAL A 97 18.38 -14.55 3.84
CA VAL A 97 17.00 -14.92 4.16
C VAL A 97 16.38 -15.81 3.08
N LYS A 98 15.16 -16.31 3.33
CA LYS A 98 14.41 -17.04 2.30
C LYS A 98 13.69 -16.07 1.36
N PRO A 99 13.59 -16.39 0.04
CA PRO A 99 12.77 -15.61 -0.88
C PRO A 99 11.28 -15.70 -0.52
N THR A 100 10.54 -14.64 -0.83
CA THR A 100 9.14 -14.48 -0.43
C THR A 100 8.13 -14.82 -1.52
N GLY A 101 8.59 -15.34 -2.67
CA GLY A 101 7.72 -15.63 -3.81
C GLY A 101 7.29 -14.38 -4.57
N ASN A 102 8.14 -13.37 -4.55
CA ASN A 102 7.90 -12.06 -5.18
C ASN A 102 8.84 -11.80 -6.36
N GLY A 103 9.65 -12.77 -6.80
CA GLY A 103 10.49 -12.65 -7.99
C GLY A 103 9.64 -12.76 -9.25
N ARG A 104 9.23 -11.62 -9.83
CA ARG A 104 8.27 -11.54 -10.94
C ARG A 104 8.82 -10.78 -12.13
N ARG A 105 8.37 -11.13 -13.33
CA ARG A 105 8.71 -10.49 -14.59
C ARG A 105 7.50 -10.38 -15.50
N GLU A 106 7.53 -9.41 -16.42
CA GLU A 106 6.49 -9.25 -17.42
C GLU A 106 6.45 -10.41 -18.43
N SER A 107 7.62 -10.89 -18.84
CA SER A 107 7.74 -11.97 -19.82
C SER A 107 9.08 -12.71 -19.69
N PHE A 108 9.23 -13.80 -20.44
CA PHE A 108 10.49 -14.56 -20.52
C PHE A 108 11.70 -13.75 -21.04
N ARG A 109 11.46 -12.58 -21.61
CA ARG A 109 12.52 -11.67 -22.12
C ARG A 109 13.09 -10.75 -21.04
N CYS A 110 12.49 -10.74 -19.86
CA CYS A 110 12.89 -9.89 -18.76
C CYS A 110 13.46 -10.72 -17.60
N LEU A 111 14.35 -10.11 -16.82
CA LEU A 111 14.81 -10.71 -15.56
C LEU A 111 13.73 -10.53 -14.49
N PRO A 112 13.52 -11.53 -13.62
CA PRO A 112 12.69 -11.39 -12.44
C PRO A 112 13.23 -10.29 -11.52
N LEU A 113 12.32 -9.52 -10.93
CA LEU A 113 12.57 -8.48 -9.95
C LEU A 113 11.64 -8.67 -8.75
N PRO A 114 12.01 -8.20 -7.55
CA PRO A 114 11.06 -8.14 -6.44
C PRO A 114 9.87 -7.26 -6.80
N ARG A 115 8.66 -7.82 -6.72
CA ARG A 115 7.41 -7.14 -7.10
C ARG A 115 6.31 -7.49 -6.12
N MET A 116 5.47 -6.52 -5.82
CA MET A 116 4.22 -6.74 -5.09
C MET A 116 3.31 -7.73 -5.80
N ARG A 117 2.40 -8.37 -5.05
CA ARG A 117 1.33 -9.26 -5.51
C ARG A 117 -0.02 -8.66 -5.13
N SER A 118 -0.55 -9.02 -3.98
CA SER A 118 -1.76 -8.43 -3.42
C SER A 118 -1.40 -7.80 -2.08
N THR A 119 -1.09 -6.50 -2.12
CA THR A 119 -0.63 -5.76 -0.94
C THR A 119 -1.82 -5.08 -0.26
N TYR A 120 -2.06 -5.40 1.01
CA TYR A 120 -3.17 -4.81 1.74
C TYR A 120 -2.88 -4.62 3.24
N MET A 121 -3.59 -3.67 3.83
CA MET A 121 -3.61 -3.46 5.29
C MET A 121 -4.67 -4.36 5.90
N LEU A 122 -4.34 -4.99 7.04
CA LEU A 122 -5.31 -5.79 7.79
C LEU A 122 -6.38 -4.88 8.41
N PRO A 123 -7.63 -5.38 8.56
CA PRO A 123 -8.69 -4.61 9.19
C PRO A 123 -8.35 -4.28 10.65
N GLY A 124 -8.78 -3.10 11.08
CA GLY A 124 -8.80 -2.69 12.48
C GLY A 124 -10.14 -3.00 13.14
N GLU A 125 -10.51 -2.19 14.14
CA GLU A 125 -11.72 -2.40 14.95
C GLU A 125 -12.77 -1.29 14.75
N ALA A 126 -12.41 -0.17 14.14
CA ALA A 126 -13.30 0.97 14.00
C ALA A 126 -14.34 0.74 12.90
N ARG A 127 -15.58 1.17 13.13
CA ARG A 127 -16.59 1.22 12.06
C ARG A 127 -16.37 2.45 11.20
N GLU A 128 -16.60 2.33 9.90
CA GLU A 128 -16.44 3.46 8.96
C GLU A 128 -17.23 4.69 9.38
N GLU A 129 -18.47 4.49 9.85
CA GLU A 129 -19.32 5.58 10.31
C GLU A 129 -18.74 6.30 11.54
N ASP A 130 -18.04 5.58 12.43
CA ASP A 130 -17.42 6.17 13.60
C ASP A 130 -16.14 6.94 13.22
N ILE A 131 -15.40 6.46 12.22
CA ILE A 131 -14.28 7.18 11.62
C ILE A 131 -14.77 8.51 11.02
N ILE A 132 -15.82 8.49 10.19
CA ILE A 132 -16.38 9.71 9.60
C ILE A 132 -16.88 10.65 10.69
N ARG A 133 -17.59 10.13 11.70
CA ARG A 133 -18.15 10.91 12.82
C ARG A 133 -17.08 11.59 13.66
N SER A 134 -15.88 11.05 13.74
CA SER A 134 -14.76 11.63 14.49
C SER A 134 -14.18 12.90 13.86
N VAL A 135 -14.45 13.15 12.58
CA VAL A 135 -13.85 14.24 11.80
C VAL A 135 -14.76 15.47 11.81
N LYS A 136 -14.31 16.56 12.44
CA LYS A 136 -15.06 17.82 12.44
C LYS A 136 -15.08 18.52 11.07
N ARG A 137 -13.95 18.53 10.37
CA ARG A 137 -13.81 19.06 9.01
C ARG A 137 -12.69 18.35 8.29
N GLY A 138 -13.00 17.72 7.16
CA GLY A 138 -12.07 16.91 6.40
C GLY A 138 -12.64 16.49 5.06
N ILE A 139 -11.98 15.53 4.41
CA ILE A 139 -12.41 14.95 3.14
C ILE A 139 -12.57 13.44 3.32
N TYR A 140 -13.64 12.90 2.77
CA TYR A 140 -13.83 11.49 2.49
C TYR A 140 -13.43 11.25 1.03
N ALA A 141 -12.30 10.57 0.81
CA ALA A 141 -11.81 10.22 -0.51
C ALA A 141 -12.34 8.83 -0.88
N GLU A 142 -13.28 8.78 -1.83
CA GLU A 142 -14.01 7.56 -2.17
C GLU A 142 -13.30 6.74 -3.26
N SER A 143 -12.82 7.42 -4.31
CA SER A 143 -12.15 6.74 -5.43
C SER A 143 -11.04 7.57 -6.06
N PHE A 144 -10.11 6.87 -6.72
CA PHE A 144 -8.93 7.45 -7.34
C PHE A 144 -8.84 7.02 -8.80
N THR A 145 -8.24 7.87 -9.66
CA THR A 145 -7.98 7.55 -11.06
C THR A 145 -6.58 7.04 -11.30
N ASN A 146 -5.61 7.63 -10.63
CA ASN A 146 -4.19 7.27 -10.73
C ASN A 146 -3.42 7.85 -9.53
N GLY A 147 -2.13 7.51 -9.45
CA GLY A 147 -1.19 8.06 -8.50
C GLY A 147 0.21 8.10 -9.07
N GLN A 148 1.06 8.92 -8.47
CA GLN A 148 2.48 9.02 -8.76
C GLN A 148 3.25 9.02 -7.44
N VAL A 149 4.40 8.35 -7.42
CA VAL A 149 5.29 8.30 -6.26
C VAL A 149 6.75 8.50 -6.66
N GLN A 150 7.49 9.15 -5.79
CA GLN A 150 8.95 9.18 -5.81
C GLN A 150 9.48 8.15 -4.80
N ILE A 151 9.87 6.97 -5.25
CA ILE A 151 10.19 5.81 -4.41
C ILE A 151 11.26 6.12 -3.35
N GLY A 152 12.33 6.82 -3.72
CA GLY A 152 13.42 7.17 -2.80
C GLY A 152 13.03 8.20 -1.73
N ALA A 153 12.16 9.16 -2.06
CA ALA A 153 11.68 10.19 -1.13
C ALA A 153 10.38 9.79 -0.43
N GLY A 154 9.57 8.93 -1.07
CA GLY A 154 8.25 8.52 -0.59
C GLY A 154 7.15 9.56 -0.83
N ASP A 155 7.42 10.64 -1.56
CA ASP A 155 6.42 11.64 -1.88
C ASP A 155 5.42 11.12 -2.90
N PHE A 156 4.14 11.34 -2.67
CA PHE A 156 3.06 10.89 -3.54
C PHE A 156 2.06 12.01 -3.88
N THR A 157 1.45 11.85 -5.04
CA THR A 157 0.26 12.62 -5.45
C THR A 157 -0.77 11.64 -5.99
N PHE A 158 -1.97 11.64 -5.41
CA PHE A 158 -3.12 10.84 -5.88
C PHE A 158 -4.21 11.74 -6.41
N PHE A 159 -4.78 11.36 -7.56
CA PHE A 159 -5.92 12.04 -8.15
C PHE A 159 -7.21 11.42 -7.65
N MET A 160 -7.88 12.09 -6.71
CA MET A 160 -9.19 11.72 -6.22
C MET A 160 -10.23 12.01 -7.31
N LYS A 161 -10.92 10.96 -7.76
CA LYS A 161 -11.99 11.09 -8.74
C LYS A 161 -13.29 11.55 -8.10
N THR A 162 -13.67 10.89 -7.01
CA THR A 162 -14.90 11.19 -6.28
C THR A 162 -14.63 11.16 -4.77
N GLY A 163 -15.39 11.95 -4.05
CA GLY A 163 -15.37 12.00 -2.60
C GLY A 163 -16.39 12.99 -2.07
N TYR A 164 -16.31 13.27 -0.78
CA TYR A 164 -17.23 14.18 -0.09
C TYR A 164 -16.48 15.04 0.90
N LEU A 165 -17.00 16.26 1.12
CA LEU A 165 -16.59 17.07 2.25
C LEU A 165 -17.20 16.47 3.53
N ILE A 166 -16.39 16.37 4.58
CA ILE A 166 -16.86 16.01 5.93
C ILE A 166 -17.02 17.33 6.72
N GLU A 167 -18.21 17.53 7.26
CA GLU A 167 -18.52 18.66 8.16
C GLU A 167 -19.30 18.12 9.36
N ASP A 168 -18.78 18.37 10.56
CA ASP A 168 -19.35 17.92 11.84
C ASP A 168 -19.72 16.41 11.86
N GLY A 169 -18.79 15.58 11.35
CA GLY A 169 -18.94 14.12 11.35
C GLY A 169 -19.93 13.57 10.32
N ARG A 170 -20.27 14.33 9.29
CA ARG A 170 -21.22 13.93 8.23
C ARG A 170 -20.65 14.21 6.85
N LEU A 171 -20.94 13.33 5.89
CA LEU A 171 -20.68 13.59 4.48
C LEU A 171 -21.70 14.62 3.97
N THR A 172 -21.21 15.72 3.40
CA THR A 172 -22.05 16.83 2.97
C THR A 172 -21.99 17.05 1.45
N ARG A 173 -21.07 17.88 0.97
CA ARG A 173 -20.97 18.20 -0.45
C ARG A 173 -20.12 17.22 -1.22
N PRO A 174 -20.54 16.75 -2.42
CA PRO A 174 -19.68 15.95 -3.28
C PRO A 174 -18.48 16.77 -3.76
N LEU A 175 -17.33 16.09 -3.84
CA LEU A 175 -16.06 16.63 -4.32
C LEU A 175 -15.56 15.73 -5.46
N ARG A 176 -14.88 16.30 -6.42
CA ARG A 176 -14.22 15.60 -7.51
C ARG A 176 -12.95 16.33 -7.96
N ASP A 177 -12.09 15.59 -8.66
CA ASP A 177 -10.92 16.14 -9.36
C ASP A 177 -9.97 16.93 -8.43
N LEU A 178 -9.70 16.37 -7.23
CA LEU A 178 -8.77 16.92 -6.27
C LEU A 178 -7.50 16.09 -6.19
N ASN A 179 -6.39 16.76 -5.90
CA ASN A 179 -5.13 16.10 -5.57
C ASN A 179 -5.03 15.86 -4.06
N ILE A 180 -4.59 14.67 -3.69
CA ILE A 180 -4.17 14.33 -2.33
C ILE A 180 -2.67 14.12 -2.36
N ILE A 181 -1.93 14.98 -1.65
CA ILE A 181 -0.48 15.03 -1.69
C ILE A 181 0.07 14.75 -0.30
N GLY A 182 1.10 13.94 -0.23
CA GLY A 182 1.74 13.59 1.03
C GLY A 182 3.06 12.85 0.84
N ASN A 183 3.57 12.35 1.96
CA ASN A 183 4.74 11.49 2.02
C ASN A 183 4.32 10.16 2.66
N GLY A 184 4.66 9.02 2.05
CA GLY A 184 4.19 7.69 2.45
C GLY A 184 4.48 7.34 3.91
N PRO A 185 5.74 7.38 4.37
CA PRO A 185 6.06 7.16 5.78
C PRO A 185 5.36 8.10 6.74
N GLU A 186 5.19 9.37 6.36
CA GLU A 186 4.50 10.34 7.20
C GLU A 186 2.99 10.07 7.23
N ALA A 187 2.38 9.73 6.09
CA ALA A 187 0.97 9.37 6.01
C ALA A 187 0.68 8.13 6.89
N LEU A 188 1.52 7.08 6.82
CA LEU A 188 1.38 5.91 7.68
C LEU A 188 1.44 6.23 9.17
N ARG A 189 2.36 7.11 9.59
CA ARG A 189 2.46 7.52 11.00
C ARG A 189 1.27 8.36 11.46
N ARG A 190 0.57 9.00 10.53
CA ARG A 190 -0.61 9.84 10.79
C ARG A 190 -1.93 9.12 10.64
N ILE A 191 -1.92 7.81 10.35
CA ILE A 191 -3.13 7.00 10.44
C ILE A 191 -3.49 6.87 11.91
N SER A 192 -4.61 7.43 12.30
CA SER A 192 -5.10 7.44 13.69
C SER A 192 -6.25 6.44 13.93
N MET A 193 -6.99 6.07 12.88
CA MET A 193 -8.04 5.06 12.96
C MET A 193 -8.00 4.13 11.75
N VAL A 194 -8.27 2.84 11.98
CA VAL A 194 -8.33 1.79 10.95
C VAL A 194 -9.66 1.07 11.06
N GLY A 195 -10.38 1.00 9.96
CA GLY A 195 -11.70 0.38 9.84
C GLY A 195 -11.68 -1.14 9.88
N ASP A 196 -12.84 -1.74 10.17
CA ASP A 196 -13.09 -3.18 10.15
C ASP A 196 -13.45 -3.71 8.74
N ASN A 197 -13.65 -2.82 7.78
CA ASN A 197 -14.25 -3.05 6.47
C ASN A 197 -13.21 -3.19 5.34
N LEU A 198 -12.17 -4.01 5.52
CA LEU A 198 -11.20 -4.26 4.45
C LEU A 198 -11.90 -4.65 3.14
N LYS A 199 -11.53 -3.97 2.07
CA LYS A 199 -11.87 -4.33 0.70
C LYS A 199 -10.59 -4.44 -0.14
N ILE A 200 -10.50 -5.48 -0.94
CA ILE A 200 -9.43 -5.64 -1.92
C ILE A 200 -9.97 -5.20 -3.28
N ASP A 201 -9.22 -4.35 -3.95
CA ASP A 201 -9.52 -3.95 -5.31
C ASP A 201 -8.98 -5.01 -6.28
N HIS A 202 -9.87 -5.82 -6.81
CA HIS A 202 -9.58 -6.89 -7.76
C HIS A 202 -9.50 -6.41 -9.22
N SER A 203 -9.50 -5.10 -9.46
CA SER A 203 -9.51 -4.52 -10.81
C SER A 203 -8.22 -4.75 -11.62
N ALA A 204 -7.28 -5.53 -11.11
CA ALA A 204 -6.04 -5.91 -11.78
C ALA A 204 -5.23 -4.70 -12.24
N SER A 205 -4.76 -3.90 -11.29
CA SER A 205 -3.85 -2.79 -11.58
C SER A 205 -2.54 -3.29 -12.19
N MET A 206 -2.00 -2.54 -13.13
CA MET A 206 -0.71 -2.86 -13.74
C MET A 206 0.40 -2.05 -13.08
N CYS A 207 1.24 -2.73 -12.30
CA CYS A 207 2.39 -2.14 -11.66
C CYS A 207 3.59 -2.07 -12.62
N GLY A 208 4.18 -0.89 -12.78
CA GLY A 208 5.36 -0.66 -13.61
C GLY A 208 6.65 -0.56 -12.78
N LYS A 209 7.72 -1.24 -13.22
CA LYS A 209 9.07 -1.09 -12.66
C LYS A 209 10.10 -1.51 -13.71
N GLU A 210 11.12 -0.68 -13.92
CA GLU A 210 12.21 -0.93 -14.88
C GLU A 210 11.71 -1.36 -16.27
N GLY A 211 10.68 -0.68 -16.77
CA GLY A 211 10.08 -0.96 -18.08
C GLY A 211 9.24 -2.23 -18.16
N GLN A 212 9.06 -2.95 -17.06
CA GLN A 212 8.25 -4.16 -16.95
C GLN A 212 6.91 -3.87 -16.27
N ARG A 213 5.84 -4.54 -16.73
CA ARG A 213 4.50 -4.46 -16.13
C ARG A 213 4.05 -5.81 -15.62
N VAL A 214 3.54 -5.86 -14.39
CA VAL A 214 2.94 -7.07 -13.79
C VAL A 214 1.60 -6.73 -13.17
N ALA A 215 0.65 -7.66 -13.26
CA ALA A 215 -0.65 -7.51 -12.61
C ALA A 215 -0.51 -7.60 -11.08
N VAL A 216 -1.16 -6.70 -10.37
CA VAL A 216 -1.19 -6.62 -8.91
C VAL A 216 -2.59 -6.30 -8.42
N SER A 217 -2.85 -6.59 -7.16
CA SER A 217 -4.02 -6.12 -6.44
C SER A 217 -3.60 -5.36 -5.18
N GLN A 218 -4.49 -4.56 -4.67
CA GLN A 218 -4.26 -3.74 -3.50
C GLN A 218 -5.50 -3.67 -2.64
N GLY A 219 -5.35 -3.45 -1.36
CA GLY A 219 -6.49 -3.36 -0.46
C GLY A 219 -6.23 -2.46 0.74
N LEU A 220 -7.29 -1.77 1.15
CA LEU A 220 -7.27 -0.93 2.33
C LEU A 220 -8.62 -1.05 3.04
N PRO A 221 -8.68 -1.16 4.37
CA PRO A 221 -9.87 -0.79 5.12
C PRO A 221 -10.02 0.73 5.11
N THR A 222 -11.16 1.25 5.51
CA THR A 222 -11.29 2.70 5.72
C THR A 222 -10.29 3.18 6.76
N VAL A 223 -9.52 4.23 6.46
CA VAL A 223 -8.55 4.81 7.39
C VAL A 223 -8.71 6.32 7.51
N LEU A 224 -8.47 6.84 8.71
CA LEU A 224 -8.33 8.27 8.95
C LEU A 224 -6.84 8.63 8.98
N ILE A 225 -6.44 9.55 8.12
CA ILE A 225 -5.11 10.18 8.11
C ILE A 225 -5.28 11.61 8.60
N ASP A 226 -4.68 11.94 9.74
CA ASP A 226 -4.93 13.21 10.44
C ASP A 226 -4.55 14.46 9.63
N LYS A 227 -3.58 14.33 8.72
CA LYS A 227 -3.13 15.48 7.94
C LYS A 227 -2.52 15.07 6.60
N LEU A 228 -3.16 15.48 5.51
CA LEU A 228 -2.63 15.50 4.16
C LEU A 228 -2.85 16.86 3.51
N ILE A 229 -2.14 17.14 2.43
CA ILE A 229 -2.36 18.29 1.56
C ILE A 229 -3.45 17.91 0.56
N VAL A 230 -4.40 18.79 0.37
CA VAL A 230 -5.51 18.63 -0.58
C VAL A 230 -5.62 19.91 -1.39
N GLY A 231 -5.62 19.78 -2.72
CA GLY A 231 -5.69 20.91 -3.64
C GLY A 231 -6.08 20.53 -5.06
#